data_951c6d30a3d161d0af0fdf22a40c286e
#
_entry.id   951c6d30a3d161d0af0fdf22a40c286e
#
_cell.length_a   1.000
_cell.length_b   1.000
_cell.length_c   1.000
_cell.angle_alpha   90.00
_cell.angle_beta   90.00
_cell.angle_gamma   90.00
#
_symmetry.space_group_name_H-M   'P 1'
#
loop_
_entity.id
_entity.type
_entity.pdbx_description
1 polymer ?
#
loop_
_entity_poly.entity_id
_entity_poly.type
_entity_poly.pdbx_seq_one_letter_code
_entity_poly.pdbx_strand_id
1 'polypeptide(L)'
;MAPRHIVGIDIGTFKICTVIAQIDRDDRITVLGSGMVPSKGVDHGMVVNLEEATRAVQASVEKAEAAAGYRIQSAYVSIAGRHIRTYNRRGATAVTHGRDGMVIREDMLHAIETAQAEPLPTNYEVLHVMPYRYILDGKVVRDPIGMPGYRLEVDVHVVVCENTAIHNLIKIVQDVGVEIDDIVLQPLAAAEGVLTSDDCENGVVLIEIGAGTTSLAFIAQGNTWHTAVIPVGGQTFTNDIIMTFQMSPHSAEHNKQTQGSALADATRDTDLMRVEGSRAAEYIEVSRKMFNQCIQARADELIDFILYEVEQSIYDGAYATGIVLTGGGAKLNDIDLLFESRFSAPVRIGLPRNMVGVSDALNSPAYATAVGL
;
A
#
# COMPACT_ATOMS: atom_id res chain seq x y z
N MET A 1 -11.37 -30.39 6.23
CA MET A 1 -11.48 -29.67 4.97
C MET A 1 -10.16 -29.83 4.22
N ALA A 2 -10.16 -29.85 2.88
CA ALA A 2 -8.93 -29.76 2.11
C ALA A 2 -8.28 -28.41 2.37
N PRO A 3 -6.95 -28.30 2.31
CA PRO A 3 -6.26 -27.02 2.43
C PRO A 3 -6.71 -26.07 1.31
N ARG A 4 -6.94 -24.80 1.66
CA ARG A 4 -7.35 -23.75 0.71
C ARG A 4 -6.12 -23.05 0.18
N HIS A 5 -6.01 -22.96 -1.15
CA HIS A 5 -4.99 -22.12 -1.78
C HIS A 5 -5.50 -20.68 -1.88
N ILE A 6 -4.60 -19.73 -1.64
CA ILE A 6 -4.82 -18.31 -1.83
C ILE A 6 -3.70 -17.79 -2.72
N VAL A 7 -4.03 -16.87 -3.61
CA VAL A 7 -3.09 -16.26 -4.53
C VAL A 7 -3.22 -14.75 -4.46
N GLY A 8 -2.10 -14.06 -4.27
CA GLY A 8 -2.00 -12.60 -4.36
C GLY A 8 -1.14 -12.19 -5.55
N ILE A 9 -1.61 -11.22 -6.32
CA ILE A 9 -0.86 -10.59 -7.44
C ILE A 9 -0.70 -9.11 -7.15
N ASP A 10 0.50 -8.70 -6.77
CA ASP A 10 0.88 -7.30 -6.60
C ASP A 10 1.40 -6.74 -7.92
N ILE A 11 0.65 -5.77 -8.49
CA ILE A 11 0.97 -5.13 -9.77
C ILE A 11 1.53 -3.74 -9.51
N GLY A 12 2.85 -3.69 -9.29
CA GLY A 12 3.57 -2.44 -9.00
C GLY A 12 4.24 -1.80 -10.22
N THR A 13 4.70 -0.57 -10.07
CA THR A 13 5.43 0.18 -11.12
C THR A 13 6.82 -0.42 -11.41
N PHE A 14 7.50 -0.98 -10.41
CA PHE A 14 8.86 -1.53 -10.55
C PHE A 14 8.88 -3.03 -10.81
N LYS A 15 7.98 -3.77 -10.13
CA LYS A 15 7.89 -5.22 -10.21
C LYS A 15 6.44 -5.67 -10.19
N ILE A 16 6.17 -6.83 -10.77
CA ILE A 16 4.96 -7.62 -10.54
C ILE A 16 5.36 -8.83 -9.72
N CYS A 17 4.62 -9.11 -8.66
CA CYS A 17 4.88 -10.21 -7.75
C CYS A 17 3.62 -11.04 -7.54
N THR A 18 3.67 -12.33 -7.89
CA THR A 18 2.63 -13.30 -7.61
C THR A 18 3.08 -14.22 -6.47
N VAL A 19 2.25 -14.37 -5.44
CA VAL A 19 2.50 -15.27 -4.31
C VAL A 19 1.39 -16.32 -4.26
N ILE A 20 1.76 -17.58 -4.14
CA ILE A 20 0.84 -18.70 -3.94
C ILE A 20 1.06 -19.23 -2.53
N ALA A 21 0.03 -19.22 -1.73
CA ALA A 21 0.04 -19.71 -0.36
C ALA A 21 -1.09 -20.73 -0.13
N GLN A 22 -0.95 -21.48 0.95
CA GLN A 22 -1.91 -22.44 1.45
C GLN A 22 -2.26 -22.09 2.88
N ILE A 23 -3.55 -22.06 3.20
CA ILE A 23 -4.03 -21.92 4.56
C ILE A 23 -4.42 -23.30 5.09
N ASP A 24 -3.87 -23.67 6.23
CA ASP A 24 -4.22 -24.90 6.93
C ASP A 24 -5.45 -24.72 7.84
N ARG A 25 -5.79 -25.76 8.62
CA ARG A 25 -6.96 -25.75 9.52
C ARG A 25 -6.76 -24.86 10.77
N ASP A 26 -5.54 -24.50 11.06
CA ASP A 26 -5.13 -23.69 12.19
C ASP A 26 -4.85 -22.23 11.75
N ASP A 27 -5.36 -21.84 10.57
CA ASP A 27 -5.17 -20.53 9.92
C ASP A 27 -3.71 -20.13 9.71
N ARG A 28 -2.81 -21.13 9.58
CA ARG A 28 -1.40 -20.87 9.27
C ARG A 28 -1.21 -20.75 7.76
N ILE A 29 -0.53 -19.69 7.38
CA ILE A 29 -0.20 -19.40 5.98
C ILE A 29 1.16 -20.00 5.62
N THR A 30 1.16 -20.92 4.67
CA THR A 30 2.38 -21.54 4.13
C THR A 30 2.58 -21.08 2.69
N VAL A 31 3.66 -20.35 2.43
CA VAL A 31 4.03 -19.96 1.06
C VAL A 31 4.54 -21.18 0.31
N LEU A 32 3.89 -21.51 -0.80
CA LEU A 32 4.22 -22.61 -1.69
C LEU A 32 5.18 -22.18 -2.80
N GLY A 33 5.02 -20.95 -3.30
CA GLY A 33 5.86 -20.42 -4.36
C GLY A 33 5.57 -18.94 -4.63
N SER A 34 6.51 -18.29 -5.28
CA SER A 34 6.37 -16.92 -5.73
C SER A 34 7.01 -16.69 -7.08
N GLY A 35 6.45 -15.74 -7.82
CA GLY A 35 6.98 -15.29 -9.11
C GLY A 35 7.18 -13.78 -9.08
N MET A 36 8.41 -13.31 -9.23
CA MET A 36 8.71 -11.88 -9.33
C MET A 36 9.38 -11.60 -10.66
N VAL A 37 8.91 -10.56 -11.34
CA VAL A 37 9.45 -10.07 -12.60
C VAL A 37 9.49 -8.54 -12.62
N PRO A 38 10.40 -7.92 -13.40
CA PRO A 38 10.35 -6.49 -13.65
C PRO A 38 9.00 -6.08 -14.27
N SER A 39 8.41 -5.03 -13.76
CA SER A 39 7.18 -4.47 -14.33
C SER A 39 7.46 -3.75 -15.65
N LYS A 40 6.53 -3.89 -16.59
CA LYS A 40 6.48 -3.14 -17.85
C LYS A 40 5.03 -2.77 -18.12
N GLY A 41 4.82 -1.63 -18.79
CA GLY A 41 3.48 -1.16 -19.12
C GLY A 41 2.66 -0.63 -17.94
N VAL A 42 3.28 -0.45 -16.76
CA VAL A 42 2.69 0.16 -15.56
C VAL A 42 3.52 1.35 -15.14
N ASP A 43 2.89 2.52 -14.99
CA ASP A 43 3.55 3.75 -14.55
C ASP A 43 2.71 4.41 -13.45
N HIS A 44 3.34 4.77 -12.31
CA HIS A 44 2.69 5.35 -11.13
C HIS A 44 1.40 4.60 -10.72
N GLY A 45 1.46 3.26 -10.77
CA GLY A 45 0.34 2.38 -10.46
C GLY A 45 -0.76 2.31 -11.53
N MET A 46 -0.57 2.96 -12.68
CA MET A 46 -1.53 2.93 -13.80
C MET A 46 -1.03 2.04 -14.92
N VAL A 47 -1.93 1.23 -15.50
CA VAL A 47 -1.64 0.49 -16.72
C VAL A 47 -1.62 1.46 -17.90
N VAL A 48 -0.43 1.70 -18.47
CA VAL A 48 -0.20 2.61 -19.59
C VAL A 48 0.02 1.87 -20.92
N ASN A 49 0.36 0.58 -20.86
CA ASN A 49 0.47 -0.31 -22.01
C ASN A 49 -0.05 -1.69 -21.65
N LEU A 50 -1.24 -2.02 -22.18
CA LEU A 50 -1.93 -3.28 -21.88
C LEU A 50 -1.09 -4.52 -22.27
N GLU A 51 -0.50 -4.53 -23.48
CA GLU A 51 0.24 -5.68 -23.98
C GLU A 51 1.49 -5.97 -23.17
N GLU A 52 2.25 -4.96 -22.80
CA GLU A 52 3.45 -5.11 -21.96
C GLU A 52 3.09 -5.53 -20.55
N ALA A 53 2.03 -4.95 -19.98
CA ALA A 53 1.56 -5.28 -18.63
C ALA A 53 1.04 -6.73 -18.60
N THR A 54 0.23 -7.15 -19.57
CA THR A 54 -0.25 -8.54 -19.67
C THR A 54 0.91 -9.53 -19.75
N ARG A 55 1.94 -9.25 -20.57
CA ARG A 55 3.13 -10.13 -20.66
C ARG A 55 3.90 -10.20 -19.33
N ALA A 56 4.00 -9.09 -18.61
CA ALA A 56 4.67 -9.08 -17.31
C ALA A 56 3.85 -9.83 -16.24
N VAL A 57 2.52 -9.68 -16.20
CA VAL A 57 1.63 -10.47 -15.33
C VAL A 57 1.76 -11.98 -15.67
N GLN A 58 1.69 -12.35 -16.95
CA GLN A 58 1.83 -13.73 -17.39
C GLN A 58 3.16 -14.34 -16.90
N ALA A 59 4.27 -13.64 -17.10
CA ALA A 59 5.58 -14.14 -16.67
C ALA A 59 5.69 -14.30 -15.14
N SER A 60 5.03 -13.43 -14.37
CA SER A 60 4.96 -13.53 -12.91
C SER A 60 4.15 -14.75 -12.46
N VAL A 61 2.97 -14.94 -13.07
CA VAL A 61 2.07 -16.07 -12.81
C VAL A 61 2.77 -17.40 -13.15
N GLU A 62 3.32 -17.55 -14.36
CA GLU A 62 4.02 -18.76 -14.79
C GLU A 62 5.18 -19.13 -13.85
N LYS A 63 5.93 -18.13 -13.40
CA LYS A 63 7.04 -18.34 -12.46
C LYS A 63 6.57 -18.79 -11.08
N ALA A 64 5.47 -18.24 -10.58
CA ALA A 64 4.87 -18.65 -9.31
C ALA A 64 4.29 -20.08 -9.41
N GLU A 65 3.59 -20.39 -10.50
CA GLU A 65 3.05 -21.73 -10.76
C GLU A 65 4.14 -22.80 -10.84
N ALA A 66 5.24 -22.48 -11.54
CA ALA A 66 6.38 -23.40 -11.66
C ALA A 66 7.05 -23.63 -10.30
N ALA A 67 7.14 -22.60 -9.43
CA ALA A 67 7.72 -22.72 -8.10
C ALA A 67 6.83 -23.51 -7.13
N ALA A 68 5.51 -23.30 -7.19
CA ALA A 68 4.55 -23.92 -6.29
C ALA A 68 4.06 -25.31 -6.75
N GLY A 69 4.23 -25.65 -8.04
CA GLY A 69 3.60 -26.85 -8.64
C GLY A 69 2.07 -26.79 -8.64
N TYR A 70 1.51 -25.59 -8.62
CA TYR A 70 0.07 -25.32 -8.54
C TYR A 70 -0.36 -24.38 -9.65
N ARG A 71 -1.46 -24.67 -10.35
CA ARG A 71 -2.02 -23.81 -11.39
C ARG A 71 -3.03 -22.83 -10.79
N ILE A 72 -2.83 -21.55 -11.03
CA ILE A 72 -3.67 -20.46 -10.53
C ILE A 72 -5.00 -20.45 -11.30
N GLN A 73 -6.11 -20.42 -10.56
CA GLN A 73 -7.45 -20.25 -11.12
C GLN A 73 -7.97 -18.83 -10.84
N SER A 74 -7.79 -18.36 -9.63
CA SER A 74 -8.20 -17.02 -9.21
C SER A 74 -7.19 -16.39 -8.26
N ALA A 75 -7.23 -15.06 -8.10
CA ALA A 75 -6.31 -14.32 -7.26
C ALA A 75 -6.93 -13.02 -6.72
N TYR A 76 -6.45 -12.59 -5.56
CA TYR A 76 -6.57 -11.20 -5.08
C TYR A 76 -5.55 -10.33 -5.81
N VAL A 77 -5.95 -9.12 -6.21
CA VAL A 77 -5.09 -8.24 -7.02
C VAL A 77 -4.96 -6.88 -6.35
N SER A 78 -3.74 -6.36 -6.24
CA SER A 78 -3.51 -5.03 -5.67
C SER A 78 -3.81 -3.92 -6.66
N ILE A 79 -4.26 -2.77 -6.13
CA ILE A 79 -4.40 -1.53 -6.89
C ILE A 79 -3.89 -0.33 -6.07
N ALA A 80 -3.14 0.56 -6.72
CA ALA A 80 -2.81 1.90 -6.20
C ALA A 80 -2.48 2.82 -7.37
N GLY A 81 -2.62 4.11 -7.17
CA GLY A 81 -2.29 5.11 -8.18
C GLY A 81 -3.12 6.39 -8.02
N ARG A 82 -2.83 7.39 -8.84
CA ARG A 82 -3.51 8.69 -8.82
C ARG A 82 -5.00 8.65 -9.20
N HIS A 83 -5.49 7.51 -9.68
CA HIS A 83 -6.88 7.22 -10.01
C HIS A 83 -7.72 6.80 -8.79
N ILE A 84 -7.09 6.71 -7.62
CA ILE A 84 -7.76 6.46 -6.34
C ILE A 84 -8.13 7.80 -5.69
N ARG A 85 -9.35 7.88 -5.17
CA ARG A 85 -9.82 8.97 -4.29
C ARG A 85 -10.47 8.39 -3.06
N THR A 86 -10.44 9.15 -1.98
CA THR A 86 -11.00 8.71 -0.71
C THR A 86 -11.91 9.80 -0.12
N TYR A 87 -12.94 9.37 0.60
CA TYR A 87 -13.89 10.25 1.25
C TYR A 87 -14.27 9.69 2.61
N ASN A 88 -14.33 10.55 3.62
CA ASN A 88 -14.96 10.21 4.89
C ASN A 88 -16.40 10.73 4.88
N ARG A 89 -17.36 9.84 5.12
CA ARG A 89 -18.78 10.13 5.02
C ARG A 89 -19.51 9.65 6.25
N ARG A 90 -20.64 10.28 6.54
CA ARG A 90 -21.52 9.86 7.62
C ARG A 90 -22.89 9.45 7.08
N GLY A 91 -23.34 8.27 7.48
CA GLY A 91 -24.71 7.80 7.26
C GLY A 91 -25.47 7.72 8.56
N ALA A 92 -26.79 7.74 8.47
CA ALA A 92 -27.66 7.62 9.62
C ALA A 92 -28.94 6.90 9.26
N THR A 93 -29.48 6.12 10.22
CA THR A 93 -30.79 5.48 10.11
C THR A 93 -31.53 5.54 11.44
N ALA A 94 -32.87 5.46 11.38
CA ALA A 94 -33.67 5.22 12.58
C ALA A 94 -33.62 3.73 12.94
N VAL A 95 -33.51 3.41 14.21
CA VAL A 95 -33.54 2.02 14.71
C VAL A 95 -35.02 1.57 14.74
N THR A 96 -35.44 0.84 13.71
CA THR A 96 -36.86 0.44 13.54
C THR A 96 -37.06 -1.04 13.29
N HIS A 97 -36.00 -1.75 12.93
CA HIS A 97 -36.07 -3.15 12.50
C HIS A 97 -35.98 -4.17 13.68
N GLY A 98 -35.35 -3.77 14.81
CA GLY A 98 -35.20 -4.62 15.96
C GLY A 98 -36.44 -4.69 16.85
N ARG A 99 -36.62 -5.80 17.55
CA ARG A 99 -37.62 -5.88 18.63
C ARG A 99 -37.18 -4.98 19.78
N ASP A 100 -38.14 -4.29 20.41
CA ASP A 100 -37.89 -3.40 21.55
C ASP A 100 -36.89 -2.26 21.32
N GLY A 101 -36.74 -1.80 20.05
CA GLY A 101 -35.83 -0.70 19.71
C GLY A 101 -34.36 -1.05 19.84
N MET A 102 -34.00 -2.32 19.73
CA MET A 102 -32.59 -2.76 19.72
C MET A 102 -32.02 -2.70 18.31
N VAL A 103 -30.79 -2.25 18.21
CA VAL A 103 -30.03 -2.20 16.94
C VAL A 103 -29.78 -3.63 16.47
N ILE A 104 -30.07 -3.88 15.19
CA ILE A 104 -29.76 -5.12 14.51
C ILE A 104 -28.82 -4.88 13.31
N ARG A 105 -28.34 -5.95 12.70
CA ARG A 105 -27.39 -5.88 11.58
C ARG A 105 -27.95 -5.09 10.38
N GLU A 106 -29.22 -5.21 10.12
CA GLU A 106 -29.94 -4.50 9.06
C GLU A 106 -29.91 -2.99 9.26
N ASP A 107 -30.04 -2.49 10.51
CA ASP A 107 -29.91 -1.06 10.82
C ASP A 107 -28.48 -0.57 10.51
N MET A 108 -27.45 -1.37 10.82
CA MET A 108 -26.07 -1.03 10.47
C MET A 108 -25.86 -0.95 8.96
N LEU A 109 -26.35 -1.92 8.20
CA LEU A 109 -26.25 -1.93 6.74
C LEU A 109 -26.96 -0.72 6.13
N HIS A 110 -28.16 -0.39 6.59
CA HIS A 110 -28.90 0.80 6.15
C HIS A 110 -28.14 2.11 6.45
N ALA A 111 -27.51 2.22 7.62
CA ALA A 111 -26.70 3.38 7.94
C ALA A 111 -25.49 3.52 6.97
N ILE A 112 -24.82 2.39 6.66
CA ILE A 112 -23.70 2.34 5.70
C ILE A 112 -24.18 2.70 4.28
N GLU A 113 -25.30 2.14 3.82
CA GLU A 113 -25.90 2.47 2.52
C GLU A 113 -26.24 3.97 2.42
N THR A 114 -26.77 4.56 3.49
CA THR A 114 -27.05 6.00 3.55
C THR A 114 -25.78 6.83 3.40
N ALA A 115 -24.66 6.40 3.99
CA ALA A 115 -23.36 7.06 3.81
C ALA A 115 -22.86 6.98 2.36
N GLN A 116 -23.20 5.92 1.63
CA GLN A 116 -22.80 5.73 0.23
C GLN A 116 -23.73 6.49 -0.76
N ALA A 117 -24.91 6.95 -0.33
CA ALA A 117 -25.88 7.59 -1.20
C ALA A 117 -25.43 8.96 -1.77
N GLU A 118 -24.37 9.56 -1.22
CA GLU A 118 -23.79 10.76 -1.80
C GLU A 118 -23.21 10.50 -3.20
N PRO A 119 -23.51 11.37 -4.20
CA PRO A 119 -23.05 11.17 -5.56
C PRO A 119 -21.53 11.04 -5.67
N LEU A 120 -21.09 10.07 -6.45
CA LEU A 120 -19.70 9.93 -6.89
C LEU A 120 -19.49 10.66 -8.23
N PRO A 121 -18.24 11.05 -8.56
CA PRO A 121 -17.93 11.48 -9.91
C PRO A 121 -18.32 10.40 -10.94
N THR A 122 -18.81 10.79 -12.11
CA THR A 122 -19.47 9.90 -13.10
C THR A 122 -18.61 8.72 -13.58
N ASN A 123 -17.29 8.86 -13.52
CA ASN A 123 -16.32 7.87 -13.99
C ASN A 123 -15.62 7.11 -12.84
N TYR A 124 -16.19 7.14 -11.63
CA TYR A 124 -15.66 6.44 -10.47
C TYR A 124 -16.65 5.40 -9.96
N GLU A 125 -16.12 4.30 -9.46
CA GLU A 125 -16.87 3.27 -8.73
C GLU A 125 -16.27 3.03 -7.35
N VAL A 126 -17.08 2.50 -6.44
CA VAL A 126 -16.67 2.18 -5.07
C VAL A 126 -15.80 0.94 -5.09
N LEU A 127 -14.57 1.07 -4.55
CA LEU A 127 -13.65 -0.05 -4.35
C LEU A 127 -13.81 -0.64 -2.94
N HIS A 128 -13.79 0.22 -1.89
CA HIS A 128 -13.95 -0.21 -0.49
C HIS A 128 -14.84 0.75 0.27
N VAL A 129 -15.59 0.20 1.25
CA VAL A 129 -16.34 0.95 2.25
C VAL A 129 -16.00 0.38 3.62
N MET A 130 -15.37 1.18 4.45
CA MET A 130 -14.82 0.76 5.73
C MET A 130 -15.44 1.58 6.87
N PRO A 131 -16.42 1.01 7.61
CA PRO A 131 -16.94 1.65 8.82
C PRO A 131 -15.83 1.73 9.88
N TYR A 132 -15.64 2.92 10.47
CA TYR A 132 -14.62 3.10 11.50
C TYR A 132 -15.18 3.61 12.83
N ARG A 133 -16.40 4.16 12.86
CA ARG A 133 -17.02 4.66 14.09
C ARG A 133 -18.54 4.57 14.03
N TYR A 134 -19.15 4.02 15.09
CA TYR A 134 -20.59 4.01 15.28
C TYR A 134 -21.01 4.98 16.38
N ILE A 135 -22.15 5.65 16.19
CA ILE A 135 -22.71 6.62 17.12
C ILE A 135 -24.19 6.27 17.32
N LEU A 136 -24.56 5.91 18.55
CA LEU A 136 -25.93 5.58 18.92
C LEU A 136 -26.47 6.67 19.84
N ASP A 137 -27.55 7.35 19.41
CA ASP A 137 -28.16 8.47 20.14
C ASP A 137 -27.14 9.53 20.60
N GLY A 138 -26.17 9.86 19.70
CA GLY A 138 -25.14 10.85 19.94
C GLY A 138 -23.95 10.38 20.79
N LYS A 139 -23.88 9.08 21.13
CA LYS A 139 -22.76 8.50 21.89
C LYS A 139 -21.99 7.52 21.02
N VAL A 140 -20.65 7.67 20.99
CA VAL A 140 -19.76 6.73 20.32
C VAL A 140 -19.84 5.36 21.00
N VAL A 141 -20.03 4.33 20.20
CA VAL A 141 -20.10 2.92 20.64
C VAL A 141 -19.19 2.07 19.75
N ARG A 142 -18.62 1.02 20.31
CA ARG A 142 -17.73 0.11 19.56
C ARG A 142 -18.55 -0.86 18.69
N ASP A 143 -19.56 -1.49 19.28
CA ASP A 143 -20.51 -2.39 18.61
C ASP A 143 -21.92 -2.00 19.03
N PRO A 144 -22.75 -1.49 18.11
CA PRO A 144 -24.12 -1.10 18.42
C PRO A 144 -25.10 -2.27 18.46
N ILE A 145 -24.75 -3.46 17.93
CA ILE A 145 -25.70 -4.59 17.83
C ILE A 145 -26.21 -5.01 19.21
N GLY A 146 -27.54 -5.13 19.35
CA GLY A 146 -28.19 -5.50 20.61
C GLY A 146 -28.28 -4.38 21.65
N MET A 147 -27.80 -3.15 21.32
CA MET A 147 -28.00 -1.99 22.19
C MET A 147 -29.34 -1.32 21.89
N PRO A 148 -30.08 -0.87 22.92
CA PRO A 148 -31.31 -0.08 22.73
C PRO A 148 -30.95 1.33 22.27
N GLY A 149 -31.70 1.86 21.29
CA GLY A 149 -31.50 3.21 20.78
C GLY A 149 -32.54 3.60 19.73
N TYR A 150 -32.54 4.85 19.34
CA TYR A 150 -33.50 5.42 18.37
C TYR A 150 -32.82 5.77 17.05
N ARG A 151 -31.58 6.22 17.08
CA ARG A 151 -30.84 6.69 15.91
C ARG A 151 -29.43 6.15 15.89
N LEU A 152 -29.11 5.39 14.86
CA LEU A 152 -27.76 4.90 14.60
C LEU A 152 -27.12 5.75 13.51
N GLU A 153 -25.91 6.27 13.76
CA GLU A 153 -25.04 6.91 12.79
C GLU A 153 -23.77 6.07 12.63
N VAL A 154 -23.20 6.12 11.43
CA VAL A 154 -21.92 5.47 11.12
C VAL A 154 -21.03 6.42 10.34
N ASP A 155 -19.78 6.52 10.75
CA ASP A 155 -18.74 7.15 9.94
C ASP A 155 -18.02 6.06 9.15
N VAL A 156 -17.90 6.27 7.84
CA VAL A 156 -17.27 5.33 6.92
C VAL A 156 -16.16 6.00 6.12
N HIS A 157 -15.08 5.27 5.89
CA HIS A 157 -14.06 5.63 4.92
C HIS A 157 -14.40 4.94 3.59
N VAL A 158 -14.59 5.72 2.54
CA VAL A 158 -14.98 5.24 1.20
C VAL A 158 -13.80 5.44 0.26
N VAL A 159 -13.34 4.36 -0.36
CA VAL A 159 -12.32 4.38 -1.41
C VAL A 159 -13.01 4.19 -2.75
N VAL A 160 -12.75 5.07 -3.69
CA VAL A 160 -13.25 4.99 -5.05
C VAL A 160 -12.11 5.01 -6.06
N CYS A 161 -12.34 4.39 -7.20
CA CYS A 161 -11.36 4.25 -8.26
C CYS A 161 -11.97 4.62 -9.61
N GLU A 162 -11.17 5.16 -10.52
CA GLU A 162 -11.61 5.40 -11.89
C GLU A 162 -11.95 4.07 -12.59
N ASN A 163 -13.12 3.98 -13.22
CA ASN A 163 -13.61 2.78 -13.89
C ASN A 163 -12.62 2.25 -14.95
N THR A 164 -12.00 3.15 -15.71
CA THR A 164 -11.02 2.77 -16.73
C THR A 164 -9.78 2.09 -16.15
N ALA A 165 -9.34 2.50 -14.96
CA ALA A 165 -8.20 1.89 -14.28
C ALA A 165 -8.53 0.47 -13.81
N ILE A 166 -9.72 0.28 -13.20
CA ILE A 166 -10.22 -1.04 -12.79
C ILE A 166 -10.37 -1.96 -14.00
N HIS A 167 -11.02 -1.49 -15.09
CA HIS A 167 -11.19 -2.30 -16.29
C HIS A 167 -9.87 -2.72 -16.93
N ASN A 168 -8.87 -1.82 -16.97
CA ASN A 168 -7.55 -2.15 -17.49
C ASN A 168 -6.85 -3.18 -16.60
N LEU A 169 -6.94 -3.05 -15.27
CA LEU A 169 -6.39 -4.02 -14.32
C LEU A 169 -7.04 -5.40 -14.50
N ILE A 170 -8.37 -5.45 -14.54
CA ILE A 170 -9.13 -6.69 -14.77
C ILE A 170 -8.69 -7.34 -16.08
N LYS A 171 -8.59 -6.56 -17.15
CA LYS A 171 -8.23 -7.05 -18.47
C LYS A 171 -6.86 -7.73 -18.48
N ILE A 172 -5.81 -7.11 -17.95
CA ILE A 172 -4.45 -7.67 -17.97
C ILE A 172 -4.33 -8.96 -17.15
N VAL A 173 -5.17 -9.17 -16.13
CA VAL A 173 -5.19 -10.39 -15.32
C VAL A 173 -6.04 -11.49 -16.00
N GLN A 174 -7.21 -11.14 -16.54
CA GLN A 174 -8.07 -12.09 -17.23
C GLN A 174 -7.47 -12.56 -18.55
N ASP A 175 -6.75 -11.72 -19.28
CA ASP A 175 -6.08 -12.09 -20.53
C ASP A 175 -4.99 -13.18 -20.31
N VAL A 176 -4.52 -13.39 -19.07
CA VAL A 176 -3.60 -14.50 -18.73
C VAL A 176 -4.33 -15.74 -18.16
N GLY A 177 -5.67 -15.71 -18.15
CA GLY A 177 -6.51 -16.84 -17.74
C GLY A 177 -6.70 -16.97 -16.22
N VAL A 178 -6.48 -15.89 -15.44
CA VAL A 178 -6.69 -15.83 -14.00
C VAL A 178 -7.97 -15.04 -13.72
N GLU A 179 -8.88 -15.61 -12.94
CA GLU A 179 -10.05 -14.91 -12.42
C GLU A 179 -9.66 -14.00 -11.23
N ILE A 180 -10.39 -12.92 -11.01
CA ILE A 180 -10.13 -12.01 -9.88
C ILE A 180 -11.14 -12.30 -8.79
N ASP A 181 -10.65 -12.71 -7.62
CA ASP A 181 -11.48 -12.89 -6.42
C ASP A 181 -11.90 -11.55 -5.84
N ASP A 182 -10.95 -10.60 -5.72
CA ASP A 182 -11.21 -9.22 -5.31
C ASP A 182 -10.04 -8.29 -5.70
N ILE A 183 -10.30 -6.99 -5.74
CA ILE A 183 -9.30 -5.93 -5.96
C ILE A 183 -9.08 -5.19 -4.65
N VAL A 184 -7.86 -5.23 -4.14
CA VAL A 184 -7.51 -4.69 -2.82
C VAL A 184 -6.62 -3.46 -2.96
N LEU A 185 -6.97 -2.38 -2.27
CA LEU A 185 -6.10 -1.19 -2.19
C LEU A 185 -4.76 -1.55 -1.53
N GLN A 186 -3.63 -1.20 -2.17
CA GLN A 186 -2.28 -1.59 -1.73
C GLN A 186 -2.00 -1.34 -0.24
N PRO A 187 -2.25 -0.16 0.35
CA PRO A 187 -1.93 0.07 1.76
C PRO A 187 -2.76 -0.80 2.72
N LEU A 188 -3.94 -1.28 2.30
CA LEU A 188 -4.73 -2.22 3.11
C LEU A 188 -4.09 -3.60 3.10
N ALA A 189 -3.70 -4.08 1.91
CA ALA A 189 -2.96 -5.35 1.81
C ALA A 189 -1.63 -5.28 2.56
N ALA A 190 -0.85 -4.20 2.38
CA ALA A 190 0.41 -4.02 3.11
C ALA A 190 0.20 -4.02 4.64
N ALA A 191 -0.90 -3.44 5.12
CA ALA A 191 -1.25 -3.43 6.55
C ALA A 191 -1.43 -4.85 7.10
N GLU A 192 -2.18 -5.69 6.41
CA GLU A 192 -2.35 -7.11 6.78
C GLU A 192 -1.00 -7.84 6.81
N GLY A 193 -0.13 -7.54 5.85
CA GLY A 193 1.19 -8.17 5.75
C GLY A 193 2.17 -7.81 6.86
N VAL A 194 2.11 -6.59 7.44
CA VAL A 194 3.21 -6.07 8.31
C VAL A 194 2.79 -5.57 9.69
N LEU A 195 1.51 -5.21 9.91
CA LEU A 195 1.06 -4.66 11.19
C LEU A 195 0.72 -5.76 12.19
N THR A 196 0.89 -5.43 13.47
CA THR A 196 0.43 -6.27 14.59
C THR A 196 -0.98 -5.89 15.00
N SER A 197 -1.67 -6.77 15.71
CA SER A 197 -2.96 -6.43 16.33
C SER A 197 -2.84 -5.23 17.28
N ASP A 198 -1.71 -5.13 18.02
CA ASP A 198 -1.45 -4.03 18.92
C ASP A 198 -1.24 -2.70 18.16
N ASP A 199 -0.55 -2.71 17.02
CA ASP A 199 -0.45 -1.54 16.13
C ASP A 199 -1.86 -1.07 15.71
N CYS A 200 -2.68 -2.00 15.22
CA CYS A 200 -4.02 -1.69 14.73
C CYS A 200 -4.97 -1.19 15.83
N GLU A 201 -4.87 -1.71 17.05
CA GLU A 201 -5.75 -1.29 18.15
C GLU A 201 -5.34 0.09 18.70
N ASN A 202 -4.02 0.35 18.87
CA ASN A 202 -3.53 1.54 19.56
C ASN A 202 -3.34 2.78 18.65
N GLY A 203 -3.37 2.59 17.35
CA GLY A 203 -3.21 3.67 16.36
C GLY A 203 -1.82 3.72 15.73
N VAL A 204 -1.77 3.51 14.41
CA VAL A 204 -0.55 3.46 13.61
C VAL A 204 -0.76 4.12 12.25
N VAL A 205 0.29 4.74 11.73
CA VAL A 205 0.36 5.15 10.33
C VAL A 205 1.25 4.17 9.59
N LEU A 206 0.67 3.41 8.66
CA LEU A 206 1.44 2.63 7.69
C LEU A 206 1.76 3.52 6.48
N ILE A 207 3.02 3.50 6.06
CA ILE A 207 3.51 4.21 4.87
C ILE A 207 4.23 3.21 4.00
N GLU A 208 3.67 2.91 2.84
CA GLU A 208 4.27 2.03 1.84
C GLU A 208 4.92 2.87 0.74
N ILE A 209 6.25 2.95 0.73
CA ILE A 209 7.01 3.68 -0.29
C ILE A 209 7.32 2.72 -1.45
N GLY A 210 6.52 2.79 -2.51
CA GLY A 210 6.72 2.06 -3.75
C GLY A 210 7.72 2.74 -4.69
N ALA A 211 7.77 2.29 -5.94
CA ALA A 211 8.58 2.94 -6.97
C ALA A 211 7.88 4.16 -7.58
N GLY A 212 6.62 4.04 -7.95
CA GLY A 212 5.85 5.12 -8.56
C GLY A 212 4.96 5.89 -7.59
N THR A 213 4.57 5.27 -6.49
CA THR A 213 3.62 5.82 -5.51
C THR A 213 4.08 5.58 -4.09
N THR A 214 3.60 6.41 -3.17
CA THR A 214 3.62 6.17 -1.73
C THR A 214 2.18 6.08 -1.26
N SER A 215 1.82 4.99 -0.61
CA SER A 215 0.48 4.71 -0.12
C SER A 215 0.44 4.77 1.40
N LEU A 216 -0.67 5.27 1.95
CA LEU A 216 -0.86 5.49 3.38
C LEU A 216 -2.10 4.76 3.87
N ALA A 217 -2.05 4.24 5.09
CA ALA A 217 -3.20 3.81 5.85
C ALA A 217 -3.08 4.24 7.31
N PHE A 218 -4.13 4.88 7.81
CA PHE A 218 -4.31 5.22 9.23
C PHE A 218 -5.23 4.18 9.84
N ILE A 219 -4.72 3.41 10.78
CA ILE A 219 -5.46 2.32 11.40
C ILE A 219 -5.43 2.53 12.91
N ALA A 220 -6.60 2.52 13.53
CA ALA A 220 -6.75 2.62 14.98
C ALA A 220 -8.04 1.93 15.42
N GLN A 221 -8.05 1.41 16.65
CA GLN A 221 -9.19 0.69 17.21
C GLN A 221 -9.66 -0.48 16.30
N GLY A 222 -8.70 -1.11 15.61
CA GLY A 222 -8.96 -2.19 14.67
C GLY A 222 -9.61 -1.75 13.34
N ASN A 223 -9.75 -0.46 13.07
CA ASN A 223 -10.44 0.05 11.88
C ASN A 223 -9.54 0.99 11.07
N THR A 224 -9.75 1.03 9.75
CA THR A 224 -9.10 1.98 8.86
C THR A 224 -9.87 3.30 8.84
N TRP A 225 -9.23 4.37 9.30
CA TRP A 225 -9.80 5.71 9.41
C TRP A 225 -9.57 6.57 8.19
N HIS A 226 -8.42 6.38 7.54
CA HIS A 226 -8.05 7.14 6.35
C HIS A 226 -7.06 6.34 5.51
N THR A 227 -7.10 6.51 4.19
CA THR A 227 -6.09 6.04 3.25
C THR A 227 -5.80 7.11 2.24
N ALA A 228 -4.57 7.16 1.73
CA ALA A 228 -4.20 8.07 0.64
C ALA A 228 -3.16 7.41 -0.28
N VAL A 229 -3.08 7.87 -1.52
CA VAL A 229 -2.06 7.46 -2.48
C VAL A 229 -1.43 8.71 -3.08
N ILE A 230 -0.15 8.91 -2.79
CA ILE A 230 0.68 10.02 -3.26
C ILE A 230 1.45 9.55 -4.50
N PRO A 231 1.39 10.26 -5.65
CA PRO A 231 2.07 9.85 -6.88
C PRO A 231 3.58 10.22 -6.88
N VAL A 232 4.24 9.96 -5.76
CA VAL A 232 5.68 10.12 -5.54
C VAL A 232 6.21 8.83 -4.94
N GLY A 233 7.29 8.31 -5.47
CA GLY A 233 7.92 7.09 -4.98
C GLY A 233 9.39 7.02 -5.38
N GLY A 234 10.03 5.87 -5.18
CA GLY A 234 11.47 5.67 -5.39
C GLY A 234 11.98 6.06 -6.78
N GLN A 235 11.14 6.00 -7.82
CA GLN A 235 11.48 6.42 -9.18
C GLN A 235 11.70 7.94 -9.28
N THR A 236 10.95 8.73 -8.50
CA THR A 236 11.12 10.18 -8.46
C THR A 236 12.50 10.56 -7.94
N PHE A 237 12.97 9.88 -6.87
CA PHE A 237 14.34 10.04 -6.37
C PHE A 237 15.38 9.72 -7.44
N THR A 238 15.20 8.63 -8.19
CA THR A 238 16.11 8.23 -9.27
C THR A 238 16.12 9.27 -10.38
N ASN A 239 14.97 9.82 -10.75
CA ASN A 239 14.85 10.86 -11.76
C ASN A 239 15.58 12.14 -11.35
N ASP A 240 15.47 12.55 -10.08
CA ASP A 240 16.20 13.72 -9.56
C ASP A 240 17.72 13.52 -9.62
N ILE A 241 18.19 12.32 -9.28
CA ILE A 241 19.60 11.94 -9.37
C ILE A 241 20.07 12.01 -10.84
N ILE A 242 19.30 11.45 -11.79
CA ILE A 242 19.60 11.48 -13.22
C ILE A 242 19.76 12.93 -13.70
N MET A 243 18.79 13.78 -13.35
CA MET A 243 18.77 15.17 -13.80
C MET A 243 19.89 16.00 -13.17
N THR A 244 20.17 15.81 -11.88
CA THR A 244 21.15 16.59 -11.12
C THR A 244 22.58 16.22 -11.53
N PHE A 245 22.87 14.93 -11.69
CA PHE A 245 24.24 14.45 -11.87
C PHE A 245 24.50 13.93 -13.31
N GLN A 246 23.51 13.97 -14.19
CA GLN A 246 23.62 13.47 -15.57
C GLN A 246 24.11 12.01 -15.64
N MET A 247 23.60 11.18 -14.71
CA MET A 247 23.92 9.76 -14.64
C MET A 247 23.05 8.95 -15.62
N SER A 248 23.51 7.73 -15.98
CA SER A 248 22.63 6.77 -16.64
C SER A 248 21.53 6.31 -15.67
N PRO A 249 20.32 5.98 -16.17
CA PRO A 249 19.22 5.51 -15.30
C PRO A 249 19.61 4.32 -14.44
N HIS A 250 20.36 3.36 -15.00
CA HIS A 250 20.85 2.20 -14.29
C HIS A 250 21.83 2.58 -13.18
N SER A 251 22.78 3.45 -13.47
CA SER A 251 23.77 3.92 -12.50
C SER A 251 23.11 4.72 -11.37
N ALA A 252 22.15 5.60 -11.70
CA ALA A 252 21.40 6.38 -10.70
C ALA A 252 20.64 5.47 -9.71
N GLU A 253 19.88 4.50 -10.22
CA GLU A 253 19.13 3.56 -9.40
C GLU A 253 20.05 2.67 -8.56
N HIS A 254 21.10 2.12 -9.16
CA HIS A 254 22.09 1.29 -8.48
C HIS A 254 22.78 2.06 -7.33
N ASN A 255 23.25 3.26 -7.59
CA ASN A 255 23.95 4.07 -6.58
C ASN A 255 22.98 4.58 -5.50
N LYS A 256 21.73 4.90 -5.84
CA LYS A 256 20.69 5.21 -4.85
C LYS A 256 20.51 4.05 -3.88
N GLN A 257 20.41 2.82 -4.37
CA GLN A 257 20.18 1.63 -3.56
C GLN A 257 21.40 1.21 -2.71
N THR A 258 22.62 1.42 -3.22
CA THR A 258 23.84 0.87 -2.59
C THR A 258 24.62 1.90 -1.78
N GLN A 259 24.56 3.17 -2.13
CA GLN A 259 25.38 4.23 -1.54
C GLN A 259 24.56 5.44 -1.06
N GLY A 260 23.28 5.54 -1.48
CA GLY A 260 22.39 6.63 -1.10
C GLY A 260 21.98 6.56 0.37
N SER A 261 21.79 7.73 0.97
CA SER A 261 21.24 7.90 2.32
C SER A 261 20.25 9.07 2.33
N ALA A 262 19.20 8.96 3.11
CA ALA A 262 18.23 10.03 3.34
C ALA A 262 18.76 11.12 4.28
N LEU A 263 19.94 10.92 4.91
CA LEU A 263 20.60 11.89 5.79
C LEU A 263 21.94 12.32 5.19
N ALA A 264 21.99 13.51 4.60
CA ALA A 264 23.19 14.03 3.95
C ALA A 264 24.31 14.41 4.93
N ASP A 265 23.95 14.89 6.11
CA ASP A 265 24.92 15.36 7.11
C ASP A 265 25.76 14.23 7.74
N ALA A 266 25.32 12.99 7.62
CA ALA A 266 26.11 11.83 8.03
C ALA A 266 27.32 11.56 7.10
N THR A 267 27.40 12.25 5.94
CA THR A 267 28.41 12.04 4.90
C THR A 267 29.44 13.16 4.90
N ARG A 268 30.74 12.80 4.80
CA ARG A 268 31.83 13.80 4.75
C ARG A 268 31.87 14.50 3.42
N ASP A 269 32.25 15.79 3.41
CA ASP A 269 32.37 16.62 2.20
C ASP A 269 33.44 16.08 1.22
N THR A 270 34.42 15.32 1.71
CA THR A 270 35.55 14.76 0.93
C THR A 270 35.22 13.42 0.27
N ASP A 271 34.09 12.82 0.60
CA ASP A 271 33.74 11.50 0.07
C ASP A 271 33.24 11.63 -1.37
N LEU A 272 34.01 11.08 -2.30
CA LEU A 272 33.71 11.03 -3.71
C LEU A 272 33.27 9.63 -4.13
N MET A 273 32.32 9.56 -5.04
CA MET A 273 31.87 8.32 -5.68
C MET A 273 32.09 8.42 -7.19
N ARG A 274 32.64 7.36 -7.78
CA ARG A 274 32.81 7.22 -9.21
C ARG A 274 31.61 6.49 -9.78
N VAL A 275 30.85 7.17 -10.63
CA VAL A 275 29.61 6.68 -11.18
C VAL A 275 29.61 6.76 -12.71
N GLU A 276 28.76 5.92 -13.35
CA GLU A 276 28.61 5.94 -14.80
C GLU A 276 27.70 7.11 -15.21
N GLY A 277 28.22 7.95 -16.09
CA GLY A 277 27.51 9.10 -16.66
C GLY A 277 26.45 8.68 -17.68
N SER A 278 25.74 9.66 -18.24
CA SER A 278 24.71 9.44 -19.25
C SER A 278 25.28 9.04 -20.64
N ARG A 279 26.54 9.30 -20.91
CA ARG A 279 27.22 8.90 -22.14
C ARG A 279 27.92 7.55 -21.98
N ALA A 280 27.87 6.72 -22.99
CA ALA A 280 28.49 5.40 -22.99
C ALA A 280 29.97 5.47 -22.58
N ALA A 281 30.40 4.63 -21.64
CA ALA A 281 31.76 4.52 -21.10
C ALA A 281 32.30 5.79 -20.42
N GLU A 282 31.45 6.76 -20.11
CA GLU A 282 31.83 7.95 -19.35
C GLU A 282 31.69 7.65 -17.85
N TYR A 283 32.73 7.96 -17.07
CA TYR A 283 32.69 7.94 -15.61
C TYR A 283 32.88 9.35 -15.08
N ILE A 284 32.04 9.74 -14.16
CA ILE A 284 32.10 11.03 -13.48
C ILE A 284 32.34 10.84 -11.97
N GLU A 285 33.00 11.81 -11.35
CA GLU A 285 33.14 11.88 -9.90
C GLU A 285 32.06 12.79 -9.33
N VAL A 286 31.31 12.27 -8.35
CA VAL A 286 30.21 12.96 -7.68
C VAL A 286 30.51 13.02 -6.20
N SER A 287 30.31 14.19 -5.57
CA SER A 287 30.32 14.28 -4.11
C SER A 287 29.19 13.44 -3.52
N ARG A 288 29.52 12.48 -2.64
CA ARG A 288 28.54 11.64 -1.96
C ARG A 288 27.60 12.46 -1.10
N LYS A 289 28.09 13.55 -0.49
CA LYS A 289 27.25 14.47 0.28
C LYS A 289 26.21 15.16 -0.60
N MET A 290 26.62 15.70 -1.76
CA MET A 290 25.66 16.32 -2.70
C MET A 290 24.64 15.29 -3.24
N PHE A 291 25.08 14.07 -3.48
CA PHE A 291 24.20 12.96 -3.88
C PHE A 291 23.13 12.70 -2.81
N ASN A 292 23.53 12.61 -1.55
CA ASN A 292 22.62 12.41 -0.43
C ASN A 292 21.74 13.64 -0.17
N GLN A 293 22.23 14.87 -0.41
CA GLN A 293 21.39 16.07 -0.34
C GLN A 293 20.26 16.07 -1.38
N CYS A 294 20.53 15.57 -2.59
CA CYS A 294 19.51 15.39 -3.61
C CYS A 294 18.44 14.38 -3.16
N ILE A 295 18.85 13.26 -2.57
CA ILE A 295 17.96 12.25 -2.02
C ILE A 295 17.15 12.81 -0.85
N GLN A 296 17.81 13.47 0.10
CA GLN A 296 17.16 14.05 1.29
C GLN A 296 16.11 15.09 0.91
N ALA A 297 16.41 15.98 -0.04
CA ALA A 297 15.47 17.00 -0.50
C ALA A 297 14.17 16.39 -1.04
N ARG A 298 14.27 15.27 -1.78
CA ARG A 298 13.08 14.56 -2.25
C ARG A 298 12.36 13.82 -1.13
N ALA A 299 13.10 13.25 -0.17
CA ALA A 299 12.52 12.60 0.99
C ALA A 299 11.76 13.61 1.87
N ASP A 300 12.33 14.79 2.09
CA ASP A 300 11.68 15.89 2.82
C ASP A 300 10.37 16.32 2.15
N GLU A 301 10.37 16.49 0.82
CA GLU A 301 9.14 16.82 0.09
C GLU A 301 8.08 15.71 0.19
N LEU A 302 8.49 14.45 0.08
CA LEU A 302 7.58 13.31 0.28
C LEU A 302 6.97 13.34 1.68
N ILE A 303 7.78 13.62 2.70
CA ILE A 303 7.31 13.73 4.09
C ILE A 303 6.31 14.88 4.24
N ASP A 304 6.53 16.03 3.57
CA ASP A 304 5.59 17.15 3.61
C ASP A 304 4.22 16.77 3.01
N PHE A 305 4.18 16.01 1.91
CA PHE A 305 2.93 15.48 1.37
C PHE A 305 2.25 14.50 2.36
N ILE A 306 3.03 13.65 3.02
CA ILE A 306 2.50 12.71 4.01
C ILE A 306 1.95 13.46 5.22
N LEU A 307 2.65 14.47 5.73
CA LEU A 307 2.18 15.32 6.84
C LEU A 307 0.86 16.00 6.49
N TYR A 308 0.72 16.50 5.26
CA TYR A 308 -0.54 17.07 4.79
C TYR A 308 -1.69 16.04 4.86
N GLU A 309 -1.47 14.79 4.42
CA GLU A 309 -2.48 13.73 4.51
C GLU A 309 -2.79 13.35 5.97
N VAL A 310 -1.78 13.38 6.85
CA VAL A 310 -1.95 13.16 8.29
C VAL A 310 -2.87 14.22 8.89
N GLU A 311 -2.69 15.49 8.53
CA GLU A 311 -3.52 16.60 9.00
C GLU A 311 -4.97 16.52 8.49
N GLN A 312 -5.20 15.89 7.34
CA GLN A 312 -6.54 15.65 6.81
C GLN A 312 -7.24 14.46 7.50
N SER A 313 -6.50 13.60 8.20
CA SER A 313 -7.10 12.50 8.94
C SER A 313 -7.90 13.05 10.14
N ILE A 314 -9.08 12.47 10.39
CA ILE A 314 -10.01 12.93 11.45
C ILE A 314 -9.62 12.39 12.84
N TYR A 315 -8.56 11.60 12.93
CA TYR A 315 -8.20 10.89 14.16
C TYR A 315 -7.10 11.63 14.93
N ASP A 316 -7.45 12.22 16.09
CA ASP A 316 -6.54 12.99 16.97
C ASP A 316 -5.42 12.17 17.65
N GLY A 317 -5.34 10.88 17.41
CA GLY A 317 -4.32 9.98 17.97
C GLY A 317 -3.67 9.11 16.90
N ALA A 318 -3.62 9.59 15.66
CA ALA A 318 -3.34 8.81 14.46
C ALA A 318 -2.10 7.91 14.53
N TYR A 319 -1.09 8.25 15.31
CA TYR A 319 0.15 7.47 15.40
C TYR A 319 0.65 7.29 16.85
N ALA A 320 -0.29 6.94 17.74
CA ALA A 320 0.05 6.70 19.15
C ALA A 320 1.10 5.58 19.32
N THR A 321 1.13 4.57 18.44
CA THR A 321 2.16 3.54 18.42
C THR A 321 3.32 3.85 17.48
N GLY A 322 3.21 4.91 16.66
CA GLY A 322 4.25 5.35 15.74
C GLY A 322 3.92 5.11 14.27
N ILE A 323 4.98 5.07 13.47
CA ILE A 323 4.93 4.93 12.02
C ILE A 323 5.59 3.61 11.60
N VAL A 324 4.98 2.93 10.65
CA VAL A 324 5.54 1.74 10.02
C VAL A 324 5.83 2.04 8.56
N LEU A 325 7.12 2.05 8.19
CA LEU A 325 7.56 2.21 6.81
C LEU A 325 7.69 0.83 6.16
N THR A 326 7.14 0.67 4.97
CA THR A 326 7.28 -0.56 4.18
C THR A 326 7.40 -0.23 2.68
N GLY A 327 7.40 -1.24 1.81
CA GLY A 327 7.65 -1.03 0.38
C GLY A 327 9.14 -0.98 0.03
N GLY A 328 9.46 -0.98 -1.26
CA GLY A 328 10.85 -0.98 -1.73
C GLY A 328 11.66 0.25 -1.34
N GLY A 329 11.00 1.42 -1.25
CA GLY A 329 11.61 2.69 -0.86
C GLY A 329 12.01 2.75 0.62
N ALA A 330 11.36 1.98 1.48
CA ALA A 330 11.73 1.85 2.89
C ALA A 330 13.12 1.20 3.11
N LYS A 331 13.75 0.68 2.06
CA LYS A 331 15.13 0.16 2.09
C LYS A 331 16.21 1.23 1.90
N LEU A 332 15.82 2.45 1.59
CA LEU A 332 16.78 3.56 1.49
C LEU A 332 17.45 3.78 2.86
N ASN A 333 18.78 3.87 2.88
CA ASN A 333 19.48 4.04 4.16
C ASN A 333 19.02 5.32 4.88
N ASP A 334 18.87 5.23 6.19
CA ASP A 334 18.54 6.33 7.10
C ASP A 334 17.17 6.98 6.84
N ILE A 335 16.31 6.37 6.02
CA ILE A 335 14.95 6.90 5.74
C ILE A 335 14.09 6.88 7.00
N ASP A 336 14.19 5.85 7.80
CA ASP A 336 13.51 5.71 9.09
C ASP A 336 13.93 6.79 10.08
N LEU A 337 15.22 7.09 10.17
CA LEU A 337 15.75 8.16 11.03
C LEU A 337 15.27 9.54 10.58
N LEU A 338 15.21 9.79 9.26
CA LEU A 338 14.67 11.04 8.73
C LEU A 338 13.18 11.18 9.12
N PHE A 339 12.38 10.13 8.90
CA PHE A 339 10.97 10.12 9.28
C PHE A 339 10.79 10.35 10.79
N GLU A 340 11.57 9.64 11.63
CA GLU A 340 11.51 9.82 13.09
C GLU A 340 11.77 11.26 13.51
N SER A 341 12.75 11.92 12.90
CA SER A 341 13.08 13.32 13.18
C SER A 341 11.97 14.29 12.77
N ARG A 342 11.26 14.00 11.67
CA ARG A 342 10.23 14.89 11.10
C ARG A 342 8.87 14.72 11.79
N PHE A 343 8.49 13.50 12.15
CA PHE A 343 7.21 13.22 12.80
C PHE A 343 7.26 13.28 14.34
N SER A 344 8.44 13.31 14.92
CA SER A 344 8.62 13.22 16.39
C SER A 344 7.90 12.01 17.00
N ALA A 345 7.84 10.91 16.27
CA ALA A 345 7.18 9.66 16.63
C ALA A 345 8.11 8.46 16.32
N PRO A 346 8.00 7.35 17.05
CA PRO A 346 8.79 6.15 16.75
C PRO A 346 8.53 5.65 15.32
N VAL A 347 9.58 5.27 14.63
CA VAL A 347 9.51 4.73 13.26
C VAL A 347 10.16 3.36 13.20
N ARG A 348 9.52 2.40 12.54
CA ARG A 348 10.10 1.09 12.26
C ARG A 348 9.88 0.67 10.82
N ILE A 349 10.77 -0.16 10.32
CA ILE A 349 10.59 -0.82 9.04
C ILE A 349 9.69 -2.04 9.22
N GLY A 350 8.58 -2.08 8.48
CA GLY A 350 7.63 -3.19 8.44
C GLY A 350 8.09 -4.27 7.46
N LEU A 351 8.27 -5.48 7.97
CA LEU A 351 8.56 -6.68 7.19
C LEU A 351 7.33 -7.58 7.14
N PRO A 352 7.12 -8.34 6.06
CA PRO A 352 6.09 -9.36 6.00
C PRO A 352 6.18 -10.35 7.16
N ARG A 353 5.03 -10.75 7.72
CA ARG A 353 4.93 -11.52 8.96
C ARG A 353 4.06 -12.78 8.76
N ASN A 354 4.11 -13.66 9.74
CA ASN A 354 3.25 -14.85 9.84
C ASN A 354 3.35 -15.83 8.64
N MET A 355 4.47 -15.81 7.93
CA MET A 355 4.73 -16.72 6.82
C MET A 355 5.59 -17.88 7.25
N VAL A 356 5.28 -19.08 6.77
CA VAL A 356 6.14 -20.28 6.80
C VAL A 356 6.36 -20.81 5.38
N GLY A 357 7.31 -21.71 5.19
CA GLY A 357 7.60 -22.32 3.88
C GLY A 357 8.67 -21.57 3.10
N VAL A 358 8.49 -21.39 1.79
CA VAL A 358 9.47 -20.71 0.90
C VAL A 358 9.39 -19.19 1.08
N SER A 359 9.61 -18.72 2.32
CA SER A 359 9.38 -17.34 2.72
C SER A 359 10.63 -16.44 2.70
N ASP A 360 11.84 -16.99 2.70
CA ASP A 360 13.09 -16.22 2.79
C ASP A 360 13.21 -15.16 1.68
N ALA A 361 12.78 -15.49 0.46
CA ALA A 361 12.80 -14.57 -0.68
C ALA A 361 11.82 -13.41 -0.50
N LEU A 362 10.78 -13.56 0.33
CA LEU A 362 9.75 -12.56 0.59
C LEU A 362 10.01 -11.76 1.88
N ASN A 363 11.07 -12.07 2.62
CA ASN A 363 11.42 -11.37 3.85
C ASN A 363 12.09 -9.99 3.57
N SER A 364 11.33 -9.11 2.93
CA SER A 364 11.76 -7.74 2.61
C SER A 364 10.53 -6.84 2.59
N PRO A 365 10.64 -5.58 3.02
CA PRO A 365 9.52 -4.64 3.00
C PRO A 365 8.93 -4.47 1.59
N ALA A 366 9.71 -4.73 0.54
CA ALA A 366 9.26 -4.67 -0.84
C ALA A 366 8.17 -5.69 -1.21
N TYR A 367 7.84 -6.65 -0.36
CA TYR A 367 6.83 -7.68 -0.60
C TYR A 367 5.62 -7.58 0.34
N ALA A 368 5.53 -6.51 1.12
CA ALA A 368 4.46 -6.31 2.10
C ALA A 368 3.07 -6.49 1.48
N THR A 369 2.79 -5.81 0.37
CA THR A 369 1.52 -5.90 -0.35
C THR A 369 1.25 -7.30 -0.90
N ALA A 370 2.23 -7.92 -1.59
CA ALA A 370 2.05 -9.24 -2.19
C ALA A 370 1.78 -10.35 -1.15
N VAL A 371 2.28 -10.17 0.07
CA VAL A 371 2.07 -11.11 1.18
C VAL A 371 0.76 -10.82 1.91
N GLY A 372 0.33 -9.58 1.97
CA GLY A 372 -0.90 -9.18 2.63
C GLY A 372 -2.18 -9.42 1.81
N LEU A 373 -2.04 -9.65 0.48
CA LEU A 373 -3.11 -10.10 -0.40
C LEU A 373 -3.52 -11.54 -0.10
#